data_3d73d3f9aa30c603dbbc1c27315a51a8
#
_entry.id   3d73d3f9aa30c603dbbc1c27315a51a8
#
_cell.length_a   1.000
_cell.length_b   1.000
_cell.length_c   1.000
_cell.angle_alpha   90.00
_cell.angle_beta   90.00
_cell.angle_gamma   90.00
#
_symmetry.space_group_name_H-M   'P 1'
#
loop_
_entity.id
_entity.type
_entity.pdbx_description
1 polymer ?
#
loop_
_entity_poly.entity_id
_entity_poly.type
_entity_poly.pdbx_seq_one_letter_code
_entity_poly.pdbx_strand_id
1 'polypeptide(L)'
;MKNLFKYASLLLAAVMLSACGEEDNGGEGVGDKEFYMVTDKDVIQSDGTDAATIRVFLGEEDVTALATIYDEDDNEIKIDGGLFTATQDGEYKFWAAYGAYMTYDTKKDDNGLLTIRSISKAVPAVAEDPAPANTSFVHRSFLIQYTGMQCGYCPYMIAIIKEMFADNTIPSKAVLAAVHSYQSSGDSAYISAPAVNSYPYMHVNLTSGFTPDAGSAVLYSLINSDVAGDAAAGISVNPVLYEEDGLLVVRVSVKAAEDGNYRVGAWLLEDNIKGTQADYTGIKDDSFNTHENCVRRVDARYDGEWAGKPLGTIKAGKTVEKTFVMDVKSKWVVEELHLAVVVAKEGKGAYTACNAVDVPLDAPTPFQYK
;
A
#
# COMPACT_ATOMS: atom_id res chain seq x y z
N MET A 1 11.32 15.67 46.09
CA MET A 1 12.65 15.52 45.47
C MET A 1 12.43 14.88 44.11
N LYS A 2 12.46 15.73 43.14
CA LYS A 2 13.24 15.74 41.91
C LYS A 2 13.02 14.55 40.94
N ASN A 3 12.27 14.90 39.87
CA ASN A 3 12.60 14.62 38.46
C ASN A 3 12.67 13.19 37.98
N LEU A 4 11.80 12.84 37.04
CA LEU A 4 12.28 12.51 35.68
C LEU A 4 11.13 12.54 34.66
N PHE A 5 10.90 13.70 34.06
CA PHE A 5 10.36 13.78 32.72
C PHE A 5 11.55 13.58 31.76
N LYS A 6 11.54 12.55 30.96
CA LYS A 6 12.42 12.42 29.79
C LYS A 6 11.59 12.04 28.56
N TYR A 7 11.23 13.06 27.84
CA TYR A 7 11.28 13.27 26.39
C TYR A 7 10.99 12.04 25.49
N ALA A 8 9.75 11.96 25.07
CA ALA A 8 9.45 11.40 23.77
C ALA A 8 9.70 12.51 22.73
N SER A 9 10.77 12.39 21.96
CA SER A 9 11.06 13.29 20.86
C SER A 9 10.16 12.90 19.68
N LEU A 10 9.02 13.57 19.53
CA LEU A 10 8.25 13.54 18.29
C LEU A 10 9.06 14.26 17.22
N LEU A 11 9.58 13.51 16.24
CA LEU A 11 10.06 14.07 14.99
C LEU A 11 8.85 14.20 14.05
N LEU A 12 8.25 15.38 14.08
CA LEU A 12 7.30 15.82 13.07
C LEU A 12 8.11 16.11 11.81
N ALA A 13 7.95 15.30 10.76
CA ALA A 13 8.47 15.63 9.44
C ALA A 13 7.55 16.70 8.83
N ALA A 14 8.00 17.96 8.85
CA ALA A 14 7.35 19.03 8.13
C ALA A 14 7.49 18.81 6.62
N VAL A 15 6.37 18.70 5.93
CA VAL A 15 6.31 18.73 4.46
C VAL A 15 6.56 20.17 4.01
N MET A 16 7.76 20.47 3.50
CA MET A 16 8.03 21.75 2.86
C MET A 16 7.59 21.69 1.40
N LEU A 17 6.45 22.26 1.09
CA LEU A 17 6.07 22.61 -0.28
C LEU A 17 6.65 24.00 -0.60
N SER A 18 7.69 24.08 -1.42
CA SER A 18 8.15 25.34 -1.97
C SER A 18 7.32 25.70 -3.20
N ALA A 19 6.36 26.62 -3.03
CA ALA A 19 5.73 27.31 -4.16
C ALA A 19 6.50 28.60 -4.43
N CYS A 20 7.00 28.78 -5.65
CA CYS A 20 7.41 30.07 -6.17
C CYS A 20 6.17 30.93 -6.43
N GLY A 21 6.10 32.06 -5.75
CA GLY A 21 5.04 33.04 -5.92
C GLY A 21 5.41 34.07 -6.97
N GLU A 22 4.43 34.56 -7.70
CA GLU A 22 4.41 35.89 -8.28
C GLU A 22 3.50 36.78 -7.43
N GLU A 23 3.97 37.98 -7.11
CA GLU A 23 3.21 39.00 -6.39
C GLU A 23 2.11 39.55 -7.32
N ASP A 24 0.87 39.55 -6.87
CA ASP A 24 -0.12 40.50 -7.34
C ASP A 24 -0.98 41.04 -6.19
N ASN A 25 -1.26 42.32 -6.29
CA ASN A 25 -1.88 43.14 -5.25
C ASN A 25 -3.41 42.99 -5.18
N GLY A 26 -3.92 42.86 -3.97
CA GLY A 26 -5.22 43.41 -3.61
C GLY A 26 -6.38 42.43 -3.47
N GLY A 27 -6.64 42.07 -2.24
CA GLY A 27 -7.83 41.36 -1.77
C GLY A 27 -7.44 40.19 -0.87
N GLU A 28 -7.77 40.26 0.39
CA GLU A 28 -7.68 39.12 1.29
C GLU A 28 -8.63 38.02 0.79
N GLY A 29 -8.19 37.29 -0.24
CA GLY A 29 -8.74 36.00 -0.59
C GLY A 29 -8.35 35.04 0.53
N VAL A 30 -9.30 34.30 1.07
CA VAL A 30 -9.08 33.11 1.89
C VAL A 30 -8.18 32.21 1.05
N GLY A 31 -6.85 32.25 1.28
CA GLY A 31 -5.89 31.46 0.54
C GLY A 31 -6.29 29.99 0.67
N ASP A 32 -6.12 29.24 -0.41
CA ASP A 32 -6.35 27.77 -0.50
C ASP A 32 -5.39 27.02 0.45
N LYS A 33 -5.54 27.23 1.76
CA LYS A 33 -4.83 26.42 2.74
C LYS A 33 -5.47 25.04 2.75
N GLU A 34 -4.65 24.02 2.60
CA GLU A 34 -5.10 22.64 2.73
C GLU A 34 -5.62 22.41 4.15
N PHE A 35 -6.82 21.83 4.28
CA PHE A 35 -7.40 21.44 5.55
C PHE A 35 -7.49 19.93 5.61
N TYR A 36 -6.80 19.30 6.58
CA TYR A 36 -6.65 17.85 6.62
C TYR A 36 -6.50 17.32 8.04
N MET A 37 -6.76 16.01 8.17
CA MET A 37 -6.55 15.24 9.39
C MET A 37 -5.43 14.23 9.20
N VAL A 38 -4.71 13.95 10.30
CA VAL A 38 -3.71 12.88 10.35
C VAL A 38 -3.84 12.12 11.67
N THR A 39 -3.30 10.89 11.68
CA THR A 39 -3.14 10.10 12.90
C THR A 39 -1.73 9.52 12.97
N ASP A 40 -1.24 9.33 14.18
CA ASP A 40 0.04 8.62 14.42
C ASP A 40 -0.08 7.10 14.28
N LYS A 41 -1.31 6.57 14.44
CA LYS A 41 -1.63 5.15 14.24
C LYS A 41 -2.96 5.02 13.49
N ASP A 42 -2.99 4.19 12.49
CA ASP A 42 -4.22 3.82 11.78
C ASP A 42 -4.79 2.45 12.23
N VAL A 43 -4.08 1.76 13.13
CA VAL A 43 -4.55 0.54 13.81
C VAL A 43 -4.24 0.62 15.28
N ILE A 44 -5.24 0.35 16.12
CA ILE A 44 -5.15 0.29 17.59
C ILE A 44 -5.73 -1.01 18.10
N GLN A 45 -5.39 -1.38 19.35
CA GLN A 45 -6.06 -2.49 20.04
C GLN A 45 -7.37 -2.03 20.68
N SER A 46 -8.38 -2.93 20.66
CA SER A 46 -9.71 -2.66 21.24
C SER A 46 -9.74 -2.88 22.76
N ASP A 47 -8.66 -2.54 23.46
CA ASP A 47 -8.51 -2.71 24.91
C ASP A 47 -8.91 -1.46 25.73
N GLY A 48 -9.31 -0.40 25.05
CA GLY A 48 -9.67 0.89 25.66
C GLY A 48 -8.48 1.71 26.16
N THR A 49 -7.24 1.23 25.99
CA THR A 49 -6.01 1.88 26.47
C THR A 49 -5.03 2.21 25.35
N ASP A 50 -4.97 1.40 24.28
CA ASP A 50 -4.18 1.74 23.11
C ASP A 50 -4.85 2.90 22.37
N ALA A 51 -4.14 4.02 22.26
CA ALA A 51 -4.67 5.26 21.70
C ALA A 51 -3.99 5.65 20.41
N ALA A 52 -4.78 6.16 19.46
CA ALA A 52 -4.30 6.90 18.30
C ALA A 52 -4.45 8.40 18.56
N THR A 53 -3.44 9.17 18.16
CA THR A 53 -3.49 10.64 18.26
C THR A 53 -3.99 11.23 16.95
N ILE A 54 -5.18 11.81 16.96
CA ILE A 54 -5.76 12.53 15.81
C ILE A 54 -5.35 13.99 15.90
N ARG A 55 -4.88 14.54 14.78
CA ARG A 55 -4.56 15.96 14.62
C ARG A 55 -5.23 16.52 13.39
N VAL A 56 -5.61 17.82 13.49
CA VAL A 56 -6.25 18.59 12.42
C VAL A 56 -5.37 19.78 12.08
N PHE A 57 -5.09 19.96 10.80
CA PHE A 57 -4.24 21.03 10.31
C PHE A 57 -4.95 21.94 9.31
N LEU A 58 -4.64 23.24 9.36
CA LEU A 58 -4.94 24.19 8.31
C LEU A 58 -3.63 24.76 7.76
N GLY A 59 -3.18 24.24 6.63
CA GLY A 59 -1.80 24.41 6.16
C GLY A 59 -0.82 23.78 7.16
N GLU A 60 0.08 24.57 7.74
CA GLU A 60 1.06 24.11 8.75
C GLU A 60 0.57 24.30 10.19
N GLU A 61 -0.56 24.97 10.40
CA GLU A 61 -1.08 25.29 11.72
C GLU A 61 -1.89 24.12 12.31
N ASP A 62 -1.50 23.64 13.50
CA ASP A 62 -2.27 22.66 14.26
C ASP A 62 -3.50 23.34 14.88
N VAL A 63 -4.68 23.06 14.34
CA VAL A 63 -5.97 23.58 14.79
C VAL A 63 -6.80 22.53 15.52
N THR A 64 -6.21 21.43 15.96
CA THR A 64 -6.89 20.30 16.61
C THR A 64 -7.80 20.73 17.76
N ALA A 65 -7.33 21.66 18.60
CA ALA A 65 -8.09 22.16 19.74
C ALA A 65 -9.25 23.10 19.36
N LEU A 66 -9.29 23.57 18.11
CA LEU A 66 -10.27 24.52 17.60
C LEU A 66 -11.25 23.88 16.61
N ALA A 67 -10.87 22.76 16.03
CA ALA A 67 -11.68 22.00 15.08
C ALA A 67 -12.72 21.15 15.82
N THR A 68 -13.87 20.94 15.18
CA THR A 68 -14.85 19.95 15.62
C THR A 68 -14.63 18.67 14.81
N ILE A 69 -14.53 17.54 15.52
CA ILE A 69 -14.35 16.21 14.91
C ILE A 69 -15.69 15.47 14.95
N TYR A 70 -16.03 14.82 13.87
CA TYR A 70 -17.25 14.05 13.67
C TYR A 70 -16.93 12.61 13.28
N ASP A 71 -17.84 11.67 13.59
CA ASP A 71 -17.84 10.33 13.03
C ASP A 71 -18.48 10.29 11.62
N GLU A 72 -18.55 9.10 11.02
CA GLU A 72 -19.14 8.90 9.69
C GLU A 72 -20.67 9.13 9.65
N ASP A 73 -21.34 9.17 10.81
CA ASP A 73 -22.77 9.43 10.97
C ASP A 73 -23.07 10.90 11.35
N ASP A 74 -22.07 11.80 11.23
CA ASP A 74 -22.13 13.22 11.54
C ASP A 74 -22.36 13.52 13.06
N ASN A 75 -22.06 12.56 13.94
CA ASN A 75 -22.08 12.84 15.38
C ASN A 75 -20.77 13.49 15.82
N GLU A 76 -20.87 14.57 16.59
CA GLU A 76 -19.70 15.22 17.21
C GLU A 76 -19.03 14.27 18.19
N ILE A 77 -17.73 14.02 17.97
CA ILE A 77 -16.90 13.18 18.83
C ILE A 77 -15.98 14.06 19.67
N LYS A 78 -16.11 13.91 20.98
CA LYS A 78 -15.20 14.59 21.92
C LYS A 78 -13.95 13.75 22.12
N ILE A 79 -12.87 14.16 21.49
CA ILE A 79 -11.56 13.51 21.58
C ILE A 79 -10.67 14.39 22.47
N ASP A 80 -10.50 14.00 23.74
CA ASP A 80 -9.70 14.77 24.71
C ASP A 80 -8.22 14.73 24.32
N GLY A 81 -7.64 15.91 24.08
CA GLY A 81 -6.25 16.04 23.65
C GLY A 81 -5.93 15.36 22.30
N GLY A 82 -6.94 15.04 21.47
CA GLY A 82 -6.76 14.33 20.21
C GLY A 82 -6.61 12.81 20.36
N LEU A 83 -6.74 12.24 21.58
CA LEU A 83 -6.54 10.80 21.83
C LEU A 83 -7.84 10.01 21.61
N PHE A 84 -7.82 9.11 20.64
CA PHE A 84 -8.91 8.18 20.36
C PHE A 84 -8.54 6.78 20.84
N THR A 85 -9.44 6.14 21.58
CA THR A 85 -9.36 4.73 22.00
C THR A 85 -10.67 4.01 21.64
N ALA A 86 -10.62 2.68 21.50
CA ALA A 86 -11.81 1.86 21.27
C ALA A 86 -11.81 0.63 22.17
N THR A 87 -13.02 0.13 22.50
CA THR A 87 -13.23 -1.09 23.29
C THR A 87 -13.88 -2.21 22.46
N GLN A 88 -14.10 -1.97 21.17
CA GLN A 88 -14.68 -2.92 20.23
C GLN A 88 -13.89 -2.94 18.94
N ASP A 89 -13.84 -4.11 18.29
CA ASP A 89 -13.28 -4.24 16.96
C ASP A 89 -14.16 -3.50 15.95
N GLY A 90 -13.53 -2.83 14.99
CA GLY A 90 -14.25 -2.10 13.94
C GLY A 90 -13.40 -1.07 13.22
N GLU A 91 -13.99 -0.49 12.20
CA GLU A 91 -13.44 0.68 11.52
C GLU A 91 -14.15 1.92 12.06
N TYR A 92 -13.37 2.87 12.54
CA TYR A 92 -13.83 4.15 13.04
C TYR A 92 -13.37 5.23 12.07
N LYS A 93 -14.32 5.96 11.51
CA LYS A 93 -14.05 6.98 10.50
C LYS A 93 -14.41 8.35 11.03
N PHE A 94 -13.56 9.32 10.74
CA PHE A 94 -13.66 10.66 11.26
C PHE A 94 -13.49 11.68 10.15
N TRP A 95 -14.18 12.80 10.32
CA TRP A 95 -13.93 14.02 9.56
C TRP A 95 -13.94 15.22 10.50
N ALA A 96 -13.38 16.34 10.05
CA ALA A 96 -13.29 17.54 10.86
C ALA A 96 -13.84 18.77 10.14
N ALA A 97 -14.33 19.73 10.93
CA ALA A 97 -14.71 21.05 10.48
C ALA A 97 -14.02 22.14 11.31
N TYR A 98 -13.60 23.23 10.65
CA TYR A 98 -13.08 24.43 11.29
C TYR A 98 -13.45 25.67 10.49
N GLY A 99 -14.34 26.50 11.02
CA GLY A 99 -14.90 27.63 10.29
C GLY A 99 -15.64 27.19 9.03
N ALA A 100 -15.15 27.58 7.86
CA ALA A 100 -15.70 27.18 6.56
C ALA A 100 -14.99 25.95 5.93
N TYR A 101 -13.98 25.42 6.60
CA TYR A 101 -13.20 24.28 6.11
C TYR A 101 -13.79 22.97 6.61
N MET A 102 -13.77 21.94 5.76
CA MET A 102 -14.18 20.57 6.05
C MET A 102 -13.20 19.59 5.41
N THR A 103 -12.83 18.52 6.11
CA THR A 103 -12.04 17.44 5.52
C THR A 103 -12.88 16.49 4.68
N TYR A 104 -14.19 16.40 4.97
CA TYR A 104 -15.12 15.57 4.23
C TYR A 104 -15.36 16.13 2.82
N ASP A 105 -15.11 15.32 1.79
CA ASP A 105 -15.33 15.67 0.39
C ASP A 105 -15.87 14.46 -0.37
N THR A 106 -17.15 14.52 -0.75
CA THR A 106 -17.81 13.45 -1.51
C THR A 106 -17.22 13.19 -2.90
N LYS A 107 -16.32 14.08 -3.38
CA LYS A 107 -15.62 13.91 -4.67
C LYS A 107 -14.33 13.11 -4.55
N LYS A 108 -13.83 12.90 -3.32
CA LYS A 108 -12.65 12.05 -3.07
C LYS A 108 -13.07 10.59 -2.94
N ASP A 109 -12.24 9.67 -3.37
CA ASP A 109 -12.48 8.22 -3.26
C ASP A 109 -12.63 7.75 -1.81
N ASP A 110 -11.90 8.37 -0.89
CA ASP A 110 -11.94 8.13 0.56
C ASP A 110 -12.86 9.11 1.30
N ASN A 111 -13.54 9.99 0.57
CA ASN A 111 -14.38 11.08 1.08
C ASN A 111 -13.65 12.01 2.08
N GLY A 112 -12.32 11.98 2.14
CA GLY A 112 -11.52 12.73 3.12
C GLY A 112 -11.71 12.24 4.55
N LEU A 113 -12.20 11.01 4.75
CA LEU A 113 -12.38 10.40 6.06
C LEU A 113 -11.05 9.82 6.57
N LEU A 114 -10.67 10.21 7.78
CA LEU A 114 -9.60 9.54 8.51
C LEU A 114 -10.14 8.23 9.08
N THR A 115 -9.53 7.09 8.73
CA THR A 115 -9.94 5.79 9.24
C THR A 115 -8.93 5.24 10.23
N ILE A 116 -9.41 4.85 11.41
CA ILE A 116 -8.67 4.11 12.43
C ILE A 116 -9.36 2.76 12.63
N ARG A 117 -8.63 1.66 12.45
CA ARG A 117 -9.12 0.32 12.70
C ARG A 117 -8.76 -0.15 14.10
N SER A 118 -9.73 -0.60 14.86
CA SER A 118 -9.54 -1.22 16.17
C SER A 118 -9.66 -2.73 16.06
N ILE A 119 -8.75 -3.48 16.69
CA ILE A 119 -8.71 -4.93 16.67
C ILE A 119 -8.41 -5.50 18.06
N SER A 120 -9.04 -6.62 18.42
CA SER A 120 -8.76 -7.36 19.66
C SER A 120 -7.49 -8.23 19.57
N LYS A 121 -6.95 -8.40 18.35
CA LYS A 121 -5.76 -9.19 18.12
C LYS A 121 -4.48 -8.36 18.29
N ALA A 122 -3.41 -9.00 18.74
CA ALA A 122 -2.14 -8.34 18.90
C ALA A 122 -1.56 -7.89 17.55
N VAL A 123 -1.05 -6.65 17.48
CA VAL A 123 -0.26 -6.18 16.36
C VAL A 123 1.14 -6.83 16.45
N PRO A 124 1.63 -7.49 15.38
CA PRO A 124 2.95 -8.09 15.39
C PRO A 124 4.05 -7.06 15.69
N ALA A 125 5.09 -7.48 16.40
CA ALA A 125 6.30 -6.67 16.52
C ALA A 125 6.98 -6.51 15.15
N VAL A 126 7.77 -5.46 14.96
CA VAL A 126 8.62 -5.34 13.78
C VAL A 126 9.66 -6.46 13.77
N ALA A 127 9.99 -6.97 12.58
CA ALA A 127 11.10 -7.90 12.45
C ALA A 127 12.43 -7.18 12.77
N GLU A 128 13.36 -7.89 13.43
CA GLU A 128 14.67 -7.33 13.75
C GLU A 128 15.41 -6.91 12.48
N ASP A 129 16.02 -5.73 12.51
CA ASP A 129 16.87 -5.25 11.42
C ASP A 129 18.27 -5.85 11.55
N PRO A 130 18.69 -6.77 10.66
CA PRO A 130 19.98 -7.46 10.76
C PRO A 130 21.18 -6.55 10.52
N ALA A 131 20.99 -5.36 9.93
CA ALA A 131 22.07 -4.42 9.64
C ALA A 131 21.57 -2.95 9.72
N PRO A 132 21.33 -2.40 10.93
CA PRO A 132 20.68 -1.10 11.11
C PRO A 132 21.36 0.09 10.43
N ALA A 133 22.67 0.04 10.23
CA ALA A 133 23.43 1.09 9.55
C ALA A 133 23.46 0.94 8.01
N ASN A 134 23.04 -0.23 7.48
CA ASN A 134 23.07 -0.48 6.04
C ASN A 134 21.81 0.10 5.36
N THR A 135 21.99 0.68 4.17
CA THR A 135 20.91 1.20 3.31
C THR A 135 21.02 0.67 1.88
N SER A 136 21.88 -0.32 1.62
CA SER A 136 21.98 -0.96 0.31
C SER A 136 21.09 -2.20 0.29
N PHE A 137 19.88 -2.06 -0.25
CA PHE A 137 18.86 -3.09 -0.24
C PHE A 137 18.84 -3.92 -1.53
N VAL A 138 18.42 -5.17 -1.42
CA VAL A 138 18.04 -5.96 -2.59
C VAL A 138 16.87 -5.24 -3.29
N HIS A 139 16.99 -5.06 -4.60
CA HIS A 139 16.00 -4.35 -5.42
C HIS A 139 15.19 -5.35 -6.26
N ARG A 140 13.86 -5.20 -6.23
CA ARG A 140 12.94 -5.96 -7.09
C ARG A 140 11.94 -5.03 -7.74
N SER A 141 11.69 -5.26 -9.02
CA SER A 141 10.60 -4.63 -9.77
C SER A 141 9.25 -5.19 -9.30
N PHE A 142 8.21 -4.39 -9.36
CA PHE A 142 6.84 -4.84 -9.13
C PHE A 142 6.07 -4.91 -10.44
N LEU A 143 5.46 -6.06 -10.70
CA LEU A 143 4.70 -6.34 -11.91
C LEU A 143 3.22 -6.52 -11.56
N ILE A 144 2.34 -5.75 -12.19
CA ILE A 144 0.90 -5.94 -12.08
C ILE A 144 0.37 -6.42 -13.43
N GLN A 145 0.02 -7.69 -13.51
CA GLN A 145 -0.65 -8.27 -14.68
C GLN A 145 -2.15 -8.03 -14.57
N TYR A 146 -2.77 -7.42 -15.57
CA TYR A 146 -4.22 -7.34 -15.72
C TYR A 146 -4.69 -8.43 -16.65
N THR A 147 -5.53 -9.34 -16.12
CA THR A 147 -5.92 -10.58 -16.76
C THR A 147 -7.36 -10.99 -16.41
N GLY A 148 -7.73 -12.22 -16.70
CA GLY A 148 -8.96 -12.87 -16.32
C GLY A 148 -9.16 -14.19 -17.06
N MET A 149 -9.83 -15.14 -16.43
CA MET A 149 -10.07 -16.47 -16.99
C MET A 149 -10.84 -16.44 -18.31
N GLN A 150 -11.71 -15.43 -18.49
CA GLN A 150 -12.51 -15.26 -19.71
C GLN A 150 -11.81 -14.41 -20.80
N CYS A 151 -10.59 -13.96 -20.55
CA CYS A 151 -9.82 -13.18 -21.51
C CYS A 151 -9.08 -14.08 -22.50
N GLY A 152 -9.62 -14.26 -23.70
CA GLY A 152 -9.10 -15.20 -24.70
C GLY A 152 -7.71 -14.86 -25.24
N TYR A 153 -7.24 -13.62 -25.14
CA TYR A 153 -5.89 -13.20 -25.54
C TYR A 153 -4.90 -13.11 -24.37
N CYS A 154 -5.38 -13.26 -23.13
CA CYS A 154 -4.51 -13.24 -21.96
C CYS A 154 -3.44 -14.35 -21.92
N PRO A 155 -3.64 -15.55 -22.56
CA PRO A 155 -2.60 -16.56 -22.71
C PRO A 155 -1.29 -16.06 -23.32
N TYR A 156 -1.29 -15.04 -24.17
CA TYR A 156 -0.03 -14.44 -24.66
C TYR A 156 0.83 -13.87 -23.52
N MET A 157 0.23 -13.13 -22.59
CA MET A 157 0.94 -12.58 -21.44
C MET A 157 1.34 -13.67 -20.45
N ILE A 158 0.44 -14.62 -20.20
CA ILE A 158 0.69 -15.76 -19.32
C ILE A 158 1.90 -16.57 -19.81
N ALA A 159 2.00 -16.82 -21.13
CA ALA A 159 3.14 -17.55 -21.72
C ALA A 159 4.46 -16.79 -21.50
N ILE A 160 4.49 -15.46 -21.72
CA ILE A 160 5.68 -14.62 -21.47
C ILE A 160 6.08 -14.70 -20.00
N ILE A 161 5.13 -14.55 -19.06
CA ILE A 161 5.40 -14.63 -17.64
C ILE A 161 5.97 -16.00 -17.25
N LYS A 162 5.35 -17.08 -17.72
CA LYS A 162 5.83 -18.43 -17.44
C LYS A 162 7.24 -18.68 -17.98
N GLU A 163 7.52 -18.24 -19.20
CA GLU A 163 8.87 -18.30 -19.79
C GLU A 163 9.88 -17.56 -18.90
N MET A 164 9.55 -16.34 -18.48
CA MET A 164 10.43 -15.50 -17.68
C MET A 164 10.65 -16.06 -16.27
N PHE A 165 9.59 -16.54 -15.61
CA PHE A 165 9.70 -17.09 -14.25
C PHE A 165 10.27 -18.50 -14.22
N ALA A 166 10.35 -19.21 -15.37
CA ALA A 166 11.12 -20.43 -15.51
C ALA A 166 12.65 -20.17 -15.50
N ASP A 167 13.09 -18.95 -15.81
CA ASP A 167 14.46 -18.49 -15.60
C ASP A 167 14.66 -18.17 -14.11
N ASN A 168 15.48 -18.97 -13.43
CA ASN A 168 15.75 -18.85 -11.99
C ASN A 168 16.28 -17.48 -11.54
N THR A 169 16.62 -16.58 -12.48
CA THR A 169 17.11 -15.23 -12.14
C THR A 169 15.99 -14.22 -11.95
N ILE A 170 14.83 -14.40 -12.61
CA ILE A 170 13.73 -13.42 -12.56
C ILE A 170 12.98 -13.44 -11.22
N PRO A 171 12.65 -14.58 -10.59
CA PRO A 171 12.00 -14.61 -9.29
C PRO A 171 12.76 -13.85 -8.20
N SER A 172 14.09 -13.71 -8.32
CA SER A 172 14.90 -12.90 -7.40
C SER A 172 14.86 -11.40 -7.71
N LYS A 173 14.35 -10.99 -8.88
CA LYS A 173 14.38 -9.61 -9.42
C LYS A 173 13.01 -8.96 -9.55
N ALA A 174 11.93 -9.73 -9.49
CA ALA A 174 10.59 -9.21 -9.68
C ALA A 174 9.58 -9.88 -8.75
N VAL A 175 8.58 -9.11 -8.33
CA VAL A 175 7.38 -9.58 -7.62
C VAL A 175 6.20 -9.38 -8.55
N LEU A 176 5.37 -10.41 -8.73
CA LEU A 176 4.21 -10.41 -9.62
C LEU A 176 2.91 -10.42 -8.83
N ALA A 177 1.95 -9.61 -9.24
CA ALA A 177 0.57 -9.66 -8.81
C ALA A 177 -0.35 -9.78 -10.03
N ALA A 178 -1.20 -10.82 -10.08
CA ALA A 178 -2.14 -11.05 -11.16
C ALA A 178 -3.55 -10.56 -10.77
N VAL A 179 -3.95 -9.45 -11.37
CA VAL A 179 -5.25 -8.80 -11.16
C VAL A 179 -6.26 -9.35 -12.15
N HIS A 180 -7.15 -10.21 -11.71
CA HIS A 180 -8.25 -10.74 -12.50
C HIS A 180 -9.39 -9.74 -12.54
N SER A 181 -9.37 -8.82 -13.50
CA SER A 181 -10.35 -7.72 -13.61
C SER A 181 -11.04 -7.63 -14.98
N TYR A 182 -10.79 -8.58 -15.89
CA TYR A 182 -11.41 -8.57 -17.22
C TYR A 182 -12.94 -8.68 -17.15
N GLN A 183 -13.43 -9.68 -16.43
CA GLN A 183 -14.87 -9.86 -16.23
C GLN A 183 -15.13 -10.80 -15.04
N SER A 184 -16.18 -10.50 -14.25
CA SER A 184 -16.50 -11.24 -13.02
C SER A 184 -17.16 -12.60 -13.26
N SER A 185 -17.89 -12.76 -14.36
CA SER A 185 -18.61 -14.01 -14.65
C SER A 185 -17.64 -15.11 -15.03
N GLY A 186 -17.66 -16.22 -14.28
CA GLY A 186 -16.81 -17.39 -14.56
C GLY A 186 -15.35 -17.24 -14.15
N ASP A 187 -15.00 -16.21 -13.37
CA ASP A 187 -13.65 -15.99 -12.84
C ASP A 187 -13.67 -15.98 -11.30
N SER A 188 -13.18 -17.07 -10.70
CA SER A 188 -13.15 -17.22 -9.24
C SER A 188 -12.10 -16.33 -8.55
N ALA A 189 -11.16 -15.78 -9.32
CA ALA A 189 -10.13 -14.86 -8.86
C ALA A 189 -10.50 -13.38 -9.08
N TYR A 190 -11.67 -13.08 -9.66
CA TYR A 190 -12.05 -11.72 -10.00
C TYR A 190 -12.01 -10.77 -8.81
N ILE A 191 -11.41 -9.60 -9.04
CA ILE A 191 -11.49 -8.41 -8.18
C ILE A 191 -11.81 -7.17 -9.02
N SER A 192 -12.46 -6.19 -8.38
CA SER A 192 -12.60 -4.85 -8.98
C SER A 192 -11.26 -4.12 -8.93
N ALA A 193 -10.86 -3.52 -10.05
CA ALA A 193 -9.59 -2.81 -10.19
C ALA A 193 -9.76 -1.53 -11.01
N PRO A 194 -8.81 -0.58 -10.94
CA PRO A 194 -8.74 0.53 -11.86
C PRO A 194 -8.77 0.05 -13.30
N ALA A 195 -9.48 0.79 -14.16
CA ALA A 195 -9.63 0.42 -15.57
C ALA A 195 -8.28 0.49 -16.30
N VAL A 196 -8.04 -0.49 -17.18
CA VAL A 196 -6.93 -0.49 -18.13
C VAL A 196 -7.45 -0.41 -19.56
N ASN A 197 -6.62 0.09 -20.48
CA ASN A 197 -7.05 0.33 -21.87
C ASN A 197 -7.27 -0.95 -22.67
N SER A 198 -6.66 -2.05 -22.29
CA SER A 198 -6.72 -3.33 -23.01
C SER A 198 -6.41 -4.51 -22.09
N TYR A 199 -6.76 -5.73 -22.51
CA TYR A 199 -6.36 -6.99 -21.91
C TYR A 199 -5.77 -7.91 -22.98
N PRO A 200 -4.65 -8.61 -22.70
CA PRO A 200 -3.84 -8.49 -21.49
C PRO A 200 -3.03 -7.20 -21.43
N TYR A 201 -2.73 -6.74 -20.23
CA TYR A 201 -1.92 -5.56 -19.97
C TYR A 201 -1.08 -5.77 -18.71
N MET A 202 0.07 -5.11 -18.60
CA MET A 202 0.90 -5.11 -17.41
C MET A 202 1.40 -3.71 -17.07
N HIS A 203 1.38 -3.37 -15.79
CA HIS A 203 2.20 -2.27 -15.28
C HIS A 203 3.50 -2.82 -14.68
N VAL A 204 4.61 -2.22 -15.05
CA VAL A 204 5.91 -2.40 -14.39
C VAL A 204 6.14 -1.19 -13.50
N ASN A 205 6.39 -1.42 -12.23
CA ASN A 205 6.63 -0.39 -11.21
C ASN A 205 5.54 0.69 -11.14
N LEU A 206 4.27 0.30 -11.31
CA LEU A 206 3.06 1.13 -11.28
C LEU A 206 2.87 2.07 -12.50
N THR A 207 3.93 2.47 -13.17
CA THR A 207 3.88 3.56 -14.16
C THR A 207 4.19 3.14 -15.59
N SER A 208 5.02 2.12 -15.81
CA SER A 208 5.42 1.69 -17.14
C SER A 208 4.49 0.63 -17.69
N GLY A 209 3.82 0.90 -18.81
CA GLY A 209 2.93 -0.05 -19.47
C GLY A 209 3.69 -1.08 -20.31
N PHE A 210 3.21 -2.32 -20.34
CA PHE A 210 3.72 -3.38 -21.19
C PHE A 210 2.56 -4.22 -21.76
N THR A 211 2.68 -4.61 -23.03
CA THR A 211 1.75 -5.51 -23.73
C THR A 211 2.53 -6.64 -24.42
N PRO A 212 1.93 -7.83 -24.65
CA PRO A 212 2.65 -9.01 -25.17
C PRO A 212 3.30 -8.82 -26.54
N ASP A 213 2.76 -7.93 -27.37
CA ASP A 213 3.30 -7.61 -28.71
C ASP A 213 4.70 -6.99 -28.66
N ALA A 214 5.11 -6.41 -27.52
CA ALA A 214 6.46 -5.94 -27.32
C ALA A 214 7.48 -7.09 -27.14
N GLY A 215 7.03 -8.28 -26.77
CA GLY A 215 7.84 -9.48 -26.58
C GLY A 215 8.58 -9.57 -25.25
N SER A 216 8.93 -10.79 -24.85
CA SER A 216 9.59 -11.09 -23.57
C SER A 216 10.91 -10.34 -23.38
N ALA A 217 11.69 -10.14 -24.43
CA ALA A 217 12.98 -9.42 -24.38
C ALA A 217 12.84 -7.98 -23.88
N VAL A 218 11.73 -7.29 -24.19
CA VAL A 218 11.47 -5.92 -23.70
C VAL A 218 11.18 -5.96 -22.20
N LEU A 219 10.37 -6.91 -21.73
CA LEU A 219 10.07 -7.05 -20.30
C LEU A 219 11.32 -7.42 -19.50
N TYR A 220 12.17 -8.33 -20.01
CA TYR A 220 13.49 -8.62 -19.43
C TYR A 220 14.34 -7.38 -19.30
N SER A 221 14.38 -6.54 -20.34
CA SER A 221 15.16 -5.30 -20.33
C SER A 221 14.63 -4.31 -19.31
N LEU A 222 13.32 -4.14 -19.19
CA LEU A 222 12.69 -3.27 -18.21
C LEU A 222 13.07 -3.69 -16.79
N ILE A 223 12.90 -4.97 -16.44
CA ILE A 223 13.23 -5.50 -15.11
C ILE A 223 14.73 -5.35 -14.82
N ASN A 224 15.61 -5.81 -15.73
CA ASN A 224 17.04 -5.77 -15.49
C ASN A 224 17.59 -4.34 -15.41
N SER A 225 17.04 -3.41 -16.17
CA SER A 225 17.44 -2.00 -16.09
C SER A 225 17.02 -1.36 -14.77
N ASP A 226 15.85 -1.70 -14.26
CA ASP A 226 15.34 -1.20 -12.98
C ASP A 226 16.21 -1.72 -11.82
N VAL A 227 16.39 -3.04 -11.71
CA VAL A 227 17.13 -3.64 -10.60
C VAL A 227 18.66 -3.48 -10.68
N ALA A 228 19.17 -2.94 -11.79
CA ALA A 228 20.58 -2.57 -11.90
C ALA A 228 20.94 -1.41 -10.97
N GLY A 229 19.96 -0.55 -10.65
CA GLY A 229 20.08 0.50 -9.65
C GLY A 229 19.93 0.00 -8.22
N ASP A 230 20.19 0.88 -7.26
CA ASP A 230 19.91 0.61 -5.85
C ASP A 230 18.41 0.86 -5.57
N ALA A 231 17.82 0.05 -4.68
CA ALA A 231 16.48 0.33 -4.22
C ALA A 231 16.46 1.59 -3.35
N ALA A 232 15.52 2.51 -3.62
CA ALA A 232 15.38 3.73 -2.83
C ALA A 232 14.92 3.48 -1.39
N ALA A 233 14.36 2.28 -1.12
CA ALA A 233 13.95 1.86 0.22
C ALA A 233 14.04 0.34 0.39
N GLY A 234 14.31 -0.10 1.62
CA GLY A 234 14.16 -1.48 2.07
C GLY A 234 12.79 -1.71 2.69
N ILE A 235 12.35 -2.96 2.66
CA ILE A 235 11.06 -3.41 3.20
C ILE A 235 11.32 -4.57 4.15
N SER A 236 10.73 -4.49 5.35
CA SER A 236 10.66 -5.60 6.30
C SER A 236 9.20 -5.84 6.65
N VAL A 237 8.79 -7.09 6.74
CA VAL A 237 7.37 -7.47 6.92
C VAL A 237 7.27 -8.54 8.00
N ASN A 238 6.32 -8.38 8.91
CA ASN A 238 5.94 -9.41 9.88
C ASN A 238 4.42 -9.64 9.81
N PRO A 239 3.94 -10.65 9.08
CA PRO A 239 2.54 -11.02 9.02
C PRO A 239 2.19 -11.98 10.16
N VAL A 240 0.95 -11.87 10.67
CA VAL A 240 0.34 -12.86 11.55
C VAL A 240 -1.09 -13.10 11.10
N LEU A 241 -1.39 -14.33 10.72
CA LEU A 241 -2.73 -14.77 10.36
C LEU A 241 -3.43 -15.37 11.58
N TYR A 242 -4.53 -14.77 11.98
CA TYR A 242 -5.47 -15.30 12.97
C TYR A 242 -6.56 -16.08 12.22
N GLU A 243 -6.28 -17.35 11.91
CA GLU A 243 -7.12 -18.17 11.01
C GLU A 243 -8.54 -18.30 11.48
N GLU A 244 -8.76 -18.54 12.80
CA GLU A 244 -10.10 -18.71 13.38
C GLU A 244 -10.99 -17.46 13.20
N ASP A 245 -10.35 -16.28 13.13
CA ASP A 245 -11.04 -14.99 12.96
C ASP A 245 -11.05 -14.53 11.49
N GLY A 246 -10.33 -15.22 10.62
CA GLY A 246 -10.14 -14.78 9.25
C GLY A 246 -9.49 -13.41 9.16
N LEU A 247 -8.51 -13.12 10.03
CA LEU A 247 -7.88 -11.81 10.13
C LEU A 247 -6.37 -11.92 9.95
N LEU A 248 -5.84 -11.21 8.97
CA LEU A 248 -4.41 -11.06 8.73
C LEU A 248 -3.95 -9.69 9.21
N VAL A 249 -3.02 -9.65 10.16
CA VAL A 249 -2.39 -8.42 10.65
C VAL A 249 -0.94 -8.38 10.18
N VAL A 250 -0.57 -7.33 9.47
CA VAL A 250 0.75 -7.22 8.82
C VAL A 250 1.45 -5.97 9.33
N ARG A 251 2.59 -6.15 10.01
CA ARG A 251 3.47 -5.04 10.37
C ARG A 251 4.54 -4.87 9.30
N VAL A 252 4.58 -3.69 8.70
CA VAL A 252 5.56 -3.33 7.67
C VAL A 252 6.47 -2.24 8.21
N SER A 253 7.78 -2.40 8.00
CA SER A 253 8.78 -1.36 8.22
C SER A 253 9.41 -0.98 6.88
N VAL A 254 9.45 0.32 6.58
CA VAL A 254 10.07 0.87 5.39
C VAL A 254 11.25 1.73 5.82
N LYS A 255 12.47 1.37 5.38
CA LYS A 255 13.70 2.09 5.65
C LYS A 255 14.19 2.76 4.38
N ALA A 256 14.25 4.08 4.37
CA ALA A 256 14.68 4.85 3.20
C ALA A 256 16.19 4.75 2.98
N ALA A 257 16.62 4.51 1.75
CA ALA A 257 18.02 4.66 1.32
C ALA A 257 18.35 6.10 0.97
N GLU A 258 17.37 6.89 0.56
CA GLU A 258 17.48 8.29 0.19
C GLU A 258 16.29 9.10 0.66
N ASP A 259 16.43 10.42 0.77
CA ASP A 259 15.34 11.32 1.15
C ASP A 259 14.20 11.27 0.12
N GLY A 260 12.96 11.30 0.56
CA GLY A 260 11.81 11.37 -0.35
C GLY A 260 10.48 11.18 0.33
N ASN A 261 9.40 11.42 -0.42
CA ASN A 261 8.05 11.04 -0.04
C ASN A 261 7.78 9.61 -0.48
N TYR A 262 7.29 8.80 0.44
CA TYR A 262 7.07 7.38 0.21
C TYR A 262 5.62 6.99 0.48
N ARG A 263 5.22 5.91 -0.19
CA ARG A 263 3.97 5.19 0.03
C ARG A 263 4.25 3.70 0.14
N VAL A 264 3.35 2.96 0.81
CA VAL A 264 3.45 1.51 0.93
C VAL A 264 2.09 0.87 0.71
N GLY A 265 2.07 -0.25 -0.01
CA GLY A 265 0.87 -1.05 -0.23
C GLY A 265 1.11 -2.51 0.06
N ALA A 266 0.09 -3.18 0.59
CA ALA A 266 0.09 -4.62 0.83
C ALA A 266 -0.97 -5.30 -0.06
N TRP A 267 -0.58 -6.42 -0.67
CA TRP A 267 -1.36 -7.18 -1.64
C TRP A 267 -1.42 -8.62 -1.17
N LEU A 268 -2.59 -9.10 -0.77
CA LEU A 268 -2.79 -10.52 -0.45
C LEU A 268 -3.03 -11.29 -1.75
N LEU A 269 -2.18 -12.26 -2.00
CA LEU A 269 -2.18 -13.10 -3.20
C LEU A 269 -2.53 -14.53 -2.84
N GLU A 270 -3.06 -15.28 -3.80
CA GLU A 270 -3.30 -16.72 -3.70
C GLU A 270 -2.82 -17.41 -4.96
N ASP A 271 -2.06 -18.47 -4.75
CA ASP A 271 -1.57 -19.34 -5.81
C ASP A 271 -2.52 -20.49 -6.11
N ASN A 272 -2.21 -21.24 -7.14
CA ASN A 272 -2.81 -22.54 -7.46
C ASN A 272 -4.33 -22.51 -7.67
N ILE A 273 -4.91 -21.37 -8.05
CA ILE A 273 -6.34 -21.25 -8.32
C ILE A 273 -6.68 -21.98 -9.62
N LYS A 274 -7.58 -22.96 -9.52
CA LYS A 274 -8.03 -23.72 -10.70
C LYS A 274 -9.20 -23.02 -11.39
N GLY A 275 -9.08 -22.87 -12.71
CA GLY A 275 -10.15 -22.31 -13.55
C GLY A 275 -9.78 -22.41 -15.02
N THR A 276 -10.78 -22.64 -15.87
CA THR A 276 -10.53 -22.75 -17.32
C THR A 276 -10.19 -21.39 -17.90
N GLN A 277 -9.01 -21.27 -18.48
CA GLN A 277 -8.57 -20.10 -19.22
C GLN A 277 -9.13 -20.16 -20.66
N ALA A 278 -9.88 -19.14 -21.06
CA ALA A 278 -10.23 -18.95 -22.46
C ALA A 278 -8.96 -18.73 -23.29
N ASP A 279 -8.82 -19.45 -24.40
CA ASP A 279 -7.64 -19.36 -25.27
C ASP A 279 -8.03 -19.16 -26.73
N TYR A 280 -7.80 -17.97 -27.27
CA TYR A 280 -7.94 -17.61 -28.68
C TYR A 280 -6.57 -17.50 -29.39
N THR A 281 -5.48 -17.74 -28.64
CA THR A 281 -4.11 -17.61 -29.17
C THR A 281 -3.67 -18.86 -29.95
N GLY A 282 -4.28 -20.00 -29.64
CA GLY A 282 -3.91 -21.29 -30.18
C GLY A 282 -2.66 -21.92 -29.54
N ILE A 283 -2.13 -21.36 -28.44
CA ILE A 283 -0.98 -21.91 -27.71
C ILE A 283 -1.30 -23.30 -27.12
N LYS A 284 -2.53 -23.46 -26.61
CA LYS A 284 -3.08 -24.73 -26.08
C LYS A 284 -2.22 -25.36 -24.99
N ASP A 285 -1.89 -24.58 -23.96
CA ASP A 285 -1.15 -25.06 -22.79
C ASP A 285 -2.12 -25.23 -21.61
N ASP A 286 -2.34 -26.47 -21.17
CA ASP A 286 -3.23 -26.79 -20.04
C ASP A 286 -2.78 -26.16 -18.73
N SER A 287 -1.50 -25.80 -18.60
CA SER A 287 -0.97 -25.11 -17.42
C SER A 287 -1.56 -23.72 -17.22
N PHE A 288 -2.19 -23.11 -18.24
CA PHE A 288 -2.92 -21.84 -18.13
C PHE A 288 -4.19 -21.95 -17.30
N ASN A 289 -4.69 -23.16 -17.05
CA ASN A 289 -5.83 -23.42 -16.16
C ASN A 289 -5.48 -23.40 -14.66
N THR A 290 -4.22 -23.13 -14.34
CA THR A 290 -3.75 -22.87 -12.98
C THR A 290 -3.24 -21.45 -12.91
N HIS A 291 -3.87 -20.65 -12.05
CA HIS A 291 -3.60 -19.22 -11.92
C HIS A 291 -2.81 -18.97 -10.65
N GLU A 292 -1.67 -18.30 -10.78
CA GLU A 292 -0.72 -18.00 -9.73
C GLU A 292 -0.69 -16.51 -9.44
N ASN A 293 -0.28 -16.13 -8.21
CA ASN A 293 -0.17 -14.75 -7.75
C ASN A 293 -1.48 -13.96 -7.89
N CYS A 294 -2.62 -14.64 -7.80
CA CYS A 294 -3.93 -14.02 -7.99
C CYS A 294 -4.27 -13.09 -6.83
N VAL A 295 -4.50 -11.83 -7.11
CA VAL A 295 -4.83 -10.85 -6.09
C VAL A 295 -6.20 -11.15 -5.46
N ARG A 296 -6.22 -11.30 -4.15
CA ARG A 296 -7.43 -11.50 -3.33
C ARG A 296 -7.88 -10.25 -2.63
N ARG A 297 -6.92 -9.46 -2.15
CA ARG A 297 -7.17 -8.19 -1.50
C ARG A 297 -5.99 -7.24 -1.71
N VAL A 298 -6.29 -5.97 -1.83
CA VAL A 298 -5.29 -4.91 -1.94
C VAL A 298 -5.57 -3.84 -0.91
N ASP A 299 -4.58 -3.52 -0.10
CA ASP A 299 -4.57 -2.34 0.75
C ASP A 299 -3.42 -1.42 0.30
N ALA A 300 -3.62 -0.87 -0.89
CA ALA A 300 -2.68 -0.01 -1.58
C ALA A 300 -3.36 1.13 -2.32
N ARG A 301 -4.71 1.17 -2.33
CA ARG A 301 -5.45 2.18 -3.07
C ARG A 301 -5.42 3.53 -2.38
N TYR A 302 -5.10 4.57 -3.13
CA TYR A 302 -5.13 5.96 -2.71
C TYR A 302 -5.45 6.83 -3.92
N ASP A 303 -6.47 7.69 -3.83
CA ASP A 303 -6.95 8.57 -4.90
C ASP A 303 -7.21 7.84 -6.24
N GLY A 304 -7.83 6.65 -6.16
CA GLY A 304 -8.10 5.81 -7.35
C GLY A 304 -6.88 5.05 -7.90
N GLU A 305 -5.68 5.34 -7.40
CA GLU A 305 -4.41 4.77 -7.85
C GLU A 305 -3.94 3.65 -6.92
N TRP A 306 -3.10 2.76 -7.44
CA TRP A 306 -2.50 1.67 -6.66
C TRP A 306 -1.14 2.05 -6.06
N ALA A 307 -0.94 3.34 -5.80
CA ALA A 307 0.34 3.89 -5.36
C ALA A 307 0.67 3.62 -3.89
N GLY A 308 -0.26 3.06 -3.12
CA GLY A 308 -0.07 2.74 -1.70
C GLY A 308 -0.55 3.83 -0.75
N LYS A 309 -0.59 3.50 0.54
CA LYS A 309 -0.92 4.43 1.63
C LYS A 309 0.26 5.36 1.92
N PRO A 310 0.02 6.64 2.21
CA PRO A 310 1.09 7.59 2.52
C PRO A 310 1.94 7.18 3.73
N LEU A 311 3.24 7.36 3.63
CA LEU A 311 4.21 7.30 4.73
C LEU A 311 4.81 8.68 5.03
N GLY A 312 4.55 9.66 4.15
CA GLY A 312 5.15 11.00 4.22
C GLY A 312 6.63 11.02 3.81
N THR A 313 7.31 12.09 4.20
CA THR A 313 8.74 12.26 3.91
C THR A 313 9.59 11.44 4.88
N ILE A 314 10.41 10.54 4.33
CA ILE A 314 11.36 9.74 5.10
C ILE A 314 12.77 10.18 4.72
N LYS A 315 13.60 10.46 5.73
CA LYS A 315 15.03 10.79 5.54
C LYS A 315 15.86 9.52 5.37
N ALA A 316 16.92 9.59 4.59
CA ALA A 316 17.86 8.49 4.39
C ALA A 316 18.32 7.85 5.72
N GLY A 317 18.31 6.54 5.81
CA GLY A 317 18.62 5.77 7.00
C GLY A 317 17.54 5.76 8.09
N LYS A 318 16.39 6.42 7.87
CA LYS A 318 15.26 6.40 8.81
C LYS A 318 14.23 5.36 8.39
N THR A 319 13.55 4.81 9.40
CA THR A 319 12.50 3.80 9.25
C THR A 319 11.16 4.37 9.69
N VAL A 320 10.12 4.08 8.93
CA VAL A 320 8.71 4.33 9.26
C VAL A 320 7.96 3.02 9.20
N GLU A 321 6.99 2.86 10.08
CA GLU A 321 6.21 1.64 10.23
C GLU A 321 4.76 1.87 9.82
N LYS A 322 4.14 0.84 9.24
CA LYS A 322 2.73 0.81 8.87
C LYS A 322 2.13 -0.52 9.26
N THR A 323 0.90 -0.52 9.74
CA THR A 323 0.14 -1.73 10.01
C THR A 323 -0.99 -1.86 8.99
N PHE A 324 -1.11 -3.05 8.39
CA PHE A 324 -2.26 -3.41 7.56
C PHE A 324 -3.09 -4.48 8.27
N VAL A 325 -4.39 -4.40 8.10
CA VAL A 325 -5.33 -5.40 8.62
C VAL A 325 -6.25 -5.83 7.50
N MET A 326 -6.21 -7.11 7.15
CA MET A 326 -6.95 -7.66 6.02
C MET A 326 -7.84 -8.80 6.45
N ASP A 327 -9.11 -8.79 6.01
CA ASP A 327 -9.99 -9.92 6.21
C ASP A 327 -9.65 -11.02 5.20
N VAL A 328 -9.46 -12.23 5.70
CA VAL A 328 -9.19 -13.45 4.91
C VAL A 328 -10.48 -14.26 4.82
N LYS A 329 -10.93 -14.53 3.60
CA LYS A 329 -12.18 -15.27 3.40
C LYS A 329 -11.95 -16.76 3.55
N SER A 330 -12.86 -17.45 4.24
CA SER A 330 -12.80 -18.90 4.50
C SER A 330 -12.76 -19.79 3.24
N LYS A 331 -13.10 -19.24 2.08
CA LYS A 331 -13.02 -19.96 0.79
C LYS A 331 -11.63 -19.94 0.15
N TRP A 332 -10.68 -19.15 0.67
CA TRP A 332 -9.31 -19.09 0.18
C TRP A 332 -8.48 -20.20 0.82
N VAL A 333 -7.50 -20.72 0.10
CA VAL A 333 -6.62 -21.78 0.58
C VAL A 333 -5.45 -21.13 1.30
N VAL A 334 -5.43 -21.26 2.63
CA VAL A 334 -4.47 -20.52 3.49
C VAL A 334 -3.02 -20.85 3.14
N GLU A 335 -2.73 -22.10 2.81
CA GLU A 335 -1.41 -22.58 2.45
C GLU A 335 -0.89 -22.02 1.12
N GLU A 336 -1.81 -21.49 0.30
CA GLU A 336 -1.50 -20.87 -1.00
C GLU A 336 -1.49 -19.33 -0.90
N LEU A 337 -1.72 -18.79 0.30
CA LEU A 337 -1.69 -17.34 0.51
C LEU A 337 -0.28 -16.82 0.78
N HIS A 338 0.05 -15.71 0.14
CA HIS A 338 1.27 -14.96 0.38
C HIS A 338 1.03 -13.45 0.20
N LEU A 339 2.01 -12.63 0.57
CA LEU A 339 1.91 -11.17 0.49
C LEU A 339 2.95 -10.60 -0.47
N ALA A 340 2.52 -9.73 -1.38
CA ALA A 340 3.40 -8.75 -1.99
C ALA A 340 3.28 -7.42 -1.23
N VAL A 341 4.42 -6.89 -0.78
CA VAL A 341 4.49 -5.55 -0.18
C VAL A 341 5.35 -4.67 -1.06
N VAL A 342 4.82 -3.50 -1.41
CA VAL A 342 5.39 -2.61 -2.42
C VAL A 342 5.59 -1.24 -1.81
N VAL A 343 6.78 -0.67 -1.97
CA VAL A 343 7.07 0.71 -1.63
C VAL A 343 7.23 1.54 -2.89
N ALA A 344 6.51 2.65 -2.96
CA ALA A 344 6.60 3.61 -4.03
C ALA A 344 7.21 4.92 -3.52
N LYS A 345 8.01 5.56 -4.35
CA LYS A 345 8.61 6.86 -4.10
C LYS A 345 8.05 7.89 -5.07
N GLU A 346 7.82 9.10 -4.57
CA GLU A 346 7.40 10.22 -5.39
C GLU A 346 8.49 10.61 -6.39
N GLY A 347 8.10 10.69 -7.66
CA GLY A 347 8.92 11.15 -8.77
C GLY A 347 8.32 12.40 -9.40
N LYS A 348 8.67 12.68 -10.65
CA LYS A 348 8.11 13.81 -11.42
C LYS A 348 6.66 13.49 -11.84
N GLY A 349 5.71 13.85 -10.97
CA GLY A 349 4.27 13.79 -11.27
C GLY A 349 3.58 12.45 -11.00
N ALA A 350 4.30 11.44 -10.47
CA ALA A 350 3.72 10.17 -10.10
C ALA A 350 4.54 9.44 -9.04
N TYR A 351 3.91 8.51 -8.33
CA TYR A 351 4.60 7.54 -7.48
C TYR A 351 4.99 6.32 -8.31
N THR A 352 6.27 5.95 -8.24
CA THR A 352 6.82 4.76 -8.92
C THR A 352 7.27 3.76 -7.87
N ALA A 353 6.94 2.48 -8.05
CA ALA A 353 7.46 1.45 -7.17
C ALA A 353 8.99 1.45 -7.23
N CYS A 354 9.61 1.53 -6.06
CA CYS A 354 11.08 1.59 -5.93
C CYS A 354 11.65 0.36 -5.22
N ASN A 355 10.79 -0.50 -4.70
CA ASN A 355 11.11 -1.85 -4.25
C ASN A 355 9.83 -2.65 -3.99
N ALA A 356 9.95 -3.98 -4.02
CA ALA A 356 8.91 -4.91 -3.64
C ALA A 356 9.50 -6.15 -2.96
N VAL A 357 8.69 -6.79 -2.10
CA VAL A 357 9.02 -8.09 -1.51
C VAL A 357 7.80 -9.00 -1.61
N ASP A 358 8.05 -10.26 -1.86
CA ASP A 358 7.08 -11.34 -1.75
C ASP A 358 7.40 -12.15 -0.49
N VAL A 359 6.42 -12.31 0.38
CA VAL A 359 6.62 -12.86 1.72
C VAL A 359 5.56 -13.92 2.05
N PRO A 360 5.95 -15.03 2.69
CA PRO A 360 5.02 -16.02 3.20
C PRO A 360 4.24 -15.46 4.39
N LEU A 361 3.11 -16.08 4.75
CA LEU A 361 2.32 -15.65 5.91
C LEU A 361 2.77 -16.28 7.23
N ASP A 362 3.65 -17.25 7.21
CA ASP A 362 4.06 -18.08 8.37
C ASP A 362 5.35 -17.59 9.07
N ALA A 363 6.05 -16.61 8.49
CA ALA A 363 7.30 -16.11 9.04
C ALA A 363 7.57 -14.63 8.70
N PRO A 364 8.24 -13.89 9.62
CA PRO A 364 8.69 -12.55 9.31
C PRO A 364 9.80 -12.55 8.25
N THR A 365 9.76 -11.56 7.38
CA THR A 365 10.79 -11.27 6.39
C THR A 365 11.51 -9.99 6.79
N PRO A 366 12.75 -10.05 7.30
CA PRO A 366 13.52 -8.88 7.66
C PRO A 366 14.01 -8.11 6.43
N PHE A 367 14.59 -6.93 6.64
CA PHE A 367 15.25 -6.19 5.56
C PHE A 367 16.27 -7.07 4.85
N GLN A 368 16.21 -7.05 3.50
CA GLN A 368 17.13 -7.80 2.65
C GLN A 368 18.18 -6.85 2.07
N TYR A 369 19.43 -7.07 2.45
CA TYR A 369 20.57 -6.25 2.03
C TYR A 369 21.37 -6.94 0.92
N LYS A 370 22.04 -6.10 0.07
CA LYS A 370 23.01 -6.58 -0.94
C LYS A 370 24.28 -7.06 -0.30
#